data_fb778ea7bda4d90abb99af3ad271a4fc
#
_entry.id   fb778ea7bda4d90abb99af3ad271a4fc
#
_cell.length_a   1.000
_cell.length_b   1.000
_cell.length_c   1.000
_cell.angle_alpha   90.00
_cell.angle_beta   90.00
_cell.angle_gamma   90.00
#
_symmetry.space_group_name_H-M   'P 1'
#
loop_
_entity.id
_entity.type
_entity.pdbx_description
1 polymer ?
#
loop_
_entity_poly.entity_id
_entity_poly.type
_entity_poly.pdbx_seq_one_letter_code
_entity_poly.pdbx_strand_id
1 'polypeptide(L)'
;MSKIHSAKKLVIDFILVMLGNAIMALGTAGFAVPAKIILGGASGLALSFQHYVFYVHLSTLVLAINIIAFVVGYIVLGKKFAVGTLVSTFAFPFFLALFEKSYYLTHLTKDTLLAAVYAGFLIGVGLGLVLRLGYSTGGMDIPPLLVNKYTGLSLGLLINIFDILILL
;
A
#
# COMPACT_ATOMS: atom_id res chain seq x y z
N MET A 1 1.72 12.54 33.28
CA MET A 1 2.31 11.32 32.71
C MET A 1 1.59 10.81 31.45
N SER A 2 0.29 11.02 31.25
CA SER A 2 -0.48 10.52 30.07
C SER A 2 -0.09 11.12 28.71
N LYS A 3 0.22 12.42 28.63
CA LYS A 3 0.57 13.09 27.38
C LYS A 3 1.91 12.65 26.77
N ILE A 4 2.90 12.32 27.60
CA ILE A 4 4.23 11.86 27.14
C ILE A 4 4.16 10.45 26.58
N HIS A 5 3.34 9.57 27.17
CA HIS A 5 3.10 8.22 26.65
C HIS A 5 2.35 8.26 25.30
N SER A 6 1.42 9.20 25.14
CA SER A 6 0.69 9.41 23.89
C SER A 6 1.60 9.91 22.77
N ALA A 7 2.49 10.86 23.07
CA ALA A 7 3.44 11.39 22.06
C ALA A 7 4.48 10.34 21.61
N LYS A 8 5.05 9.58 22.54
CA LYS A 8 5.97 8.48 22.20
C LYS A 8 5.31 7.43 21.31
N LYS A 9 4.08 7.03 21.63
CA LYS A 9 3.31 6.08 20.83
C LYS A 9 3.11 6.62 19.40
N LEU A 10 2.71 7.88 19.28
CA LEU A 10 2.46 8.51 17.98
C LEU A 10 3.74 8.53 17.10
N VAL A 11 4.90 8.81 17.69
CA VAL A 11 6.19 8.79 16.98
C VAL A 11 6.55 7.36 16.54
N ILE A 12 6.34 6.36 17.42
CA ILE A 12 6.60 4.96 17.08
C ILE A 12 5.67 4.51 15.96
N ASP A 13 4.38 4.82 16.06
CA ASP A 13 3.38 4.48 15.02
C ASP A 13 3.77 5.12 13.69
N PHE A 14 4.18 6.40 13.69
CA PHE A 14 4.64 7.09 12.49
C PHE A 14 5.85 6.40 11.84
N ILE A 15 6.87 6.05 12.63
CA ILE A 15 8.07 5.35 12.14
C ILE A 15 7.69 3.99 11.55
N LEU A 16 6.83 3.22 12.22
CA LEU A 16 6.41 1.91 11.76
C LEU A 16 5.56 2.01 10.49
N VAL A 17 4.71 3.02 10.35
CA VAL A 17 3.94 3.30 9.14
C VAL A 17 4.88 3.64 7.98
N MET A 18 5.87 4.51 8.20
CA MET A 18 6.87 4.85 7.18
C MET A 18 7.67 3.62 6.75
N LEU A 19 8.12 2.80 7.70
CA LEU A 19 8.84 1.56 7.45
C LEU A 19 7.99 0.56 6.67
N GLY A 20 6.74 0.35 7.06
CA GLY A 20 5.82 -0.54 6.36
C GLY A 20 5.61 -0.14 4.90
N ASN A 21 5.39 1.18 4.65
CA ASN A 21 5.25 1.70 3.30
C ASN A 21 6.54 1.58 2.48
N ALA A 22 7.72 1.80 3.08
CA ALA A 22 9.01 1.62 2.41
C ALA A 22 9.23 0.15 2.01
N ILE A 23 8.92 -0.80 2.90
CA ILE A 23 9.02 -2.25 2.62
C ILE A 23 8.08 -2.64 1.48
N MET A 24 6.82 -2.17 1.49
CA MET A 24 5.87 -2.42 0.40
C MET A 24 6.36 -1.85 -0.92
N ALA A 25 6.85 -0.60 -0.92
CA ALA A 25 7.35 0.06 -2.11
C ALA A 25 8.57 -0.67 -2.69
N LEU A 26 9.45 -1.20 -1.83
CA LEU A 26 10.58 -2.04 -2.26
C LEU A 26 10.11 -3.34 -2.91
N GLY A 27 9.13 -4.02 -2.34
CA GLY A 27 8.51 -5.21 -2.93
C GLY A 27 7.91 -4.93 -4.31
N THR A 28 7.24 -3.79 -4.44
CA THR A 28 6.61 -3.35 -5.71
C THR A 28 7.66 -2.95 -6.74
N ALA A 29 8.50 -1.97 -6.45
CA ALA A 29 9.47 -1.42 -7.41
C ALA A 29 10.63 -2.35 -7.70
N GLY A 30 11.09 -3.10 -6.67
CA GLY A 30 12.28 -3.94 -6.79
C GLY A 30 12.02 -5.31 -7.40
N PHE A 31 10.82 -5.84 -7.25
CA PHE A 31 10.51 -7.21 -7.65
C PHE A 31 9.30 -7.33 -8.57
N ALA A 32 8.14 -6.78 -8.17
CA ALA A 32 6.90 -7.01 -8.92
C ALA A 32 6.90 -6.30 -10.28
N VAL A 33 7.19 -5.00 -10.31
CA VAL A 33 7.19 -4.19 -11.54
C VAL A 33 8.21 -4.68 -12.57
N PRO A 34 9.49 -4.91 -12.21
CA PRO A 34 10.48 -5.40 -13.17
C PRO A 34 10.17 -6.78 -13.74
N ALA A 35 9.59 -7.66 -12.92
CA ALA A 35 9.17 -9.00 -13.33
C ALA A 35 7.81 -9.04 -14.05
N LYS A 36 7.17 -7.88 -14.27
CA LYS A 36 5.84 -7.74 -14.87
C LYS A 36 4.76 -8.58 -14.17
N ILE A 37 4.88 -8.71 -12.85
CA ILE A 37 3.92 -9.43 -12.04
C ILE A 37 2.71 -8.54 -11.82
N ILE A 38 1.53 -9.06 -12.11
CA ILE A 38 0.27 -8.36 -11.86
C ILE A 38 0.05 -8.34 -10.33
N LEU A 39 -0.10 -7.15 -9.79
CA LEU A 39 -0.34 -6.90 -8.38
C LEU A 39 -1.83 -6.71 -8.14
N GLY A 40 -2.29 -7.04 -6.93
CA GLY A 40 -3.57 -6.57 -6.42
C GLY A 40 -3.50 -5.11 -5.94
N GLY A 41 -4.60 -4.63 -5.38
CA GLY A 41 -4.66 -3.31 -4.74
C GLY A 41 -4.46 -2.12 -5.67
N ALA A 42 -4.03 -1.00 -5.09
CA ALA A 42 -3.82 0.26 -5.82
C ALA A 42 -2.73 0.16 -6.90
N SER A 43 -1.68 -0.63 -6.63
CA SER A 43 -0.58 -0.84 -7.58
C SER A 43 -1.04 -1.65 -8.80
N GLY A 44 -1.90 -2.65 -8.62
CA GLY A 44 -2.47 -3.43 -9.72
C GLY A 44 -3.37 -2.59 -10.61
N LEU A 45 -4.27 -1.81 -10.01
CA LEU A 45 -5.09 -0.86 -10.76
C LEU A 45 -4.23 0.17 -11.49
N ALA A 46 -3.22 0.73 -10.84
CA ALA A 46 -2.33 1.71 -11.45
C ALA A 46 -1.56 1.12 -12.64
N LEU A 47 -1.07 -0.13 -12.54
CA LEU A 47 -0.42 -0.84 -13.65
C LEU A 47 -1.38 -1.07 -14.83
N SER A 48 -2.62 -1.45 -14.55
CA SER A 48 -3.65 -1.61 -15.59
C SER A 48 -3.94 -0.29 -16.31
N PHE A 49 -4.07 0.81 -15.56
CA PHE A 49 -4.25 2.15 -16.16
C PHE A 49 -3.00 2.64 -16.90
N GLN A 50 -1.80 2.32 -16.42
CA GLN A 50 -0.55 2.72 -17.08
C GLN A 50 -0.44 2.15 -18.49
N HIS A 51 -1.07 1.01 -18.79
CA HIS A 51 -1.13 0.45 -20.12
C HIS A 51 -1.83 1.39 -21.12
N TYR A 52 -2.79 2.18 -20.66
CA TYR A 52 -3.53 3.15 -21.49
C TYR A 52 -2.92 4.56 -21.47
N VAL A 53 -2.14 4.89 -20.45
CA VAL A 53 -1.57 6.23 -20.24
C VAL A 53 -0.04 6.13 -20.16
N PHE A 54 0.61 5.97 -21.30
CA PHE A 54 2.05 5.68 -21.44
C PHE A 54 3.01 6.72 -20.85
N TYR A 55 2.55 7.94 -20.54
CA TYR A 55 3.41 9.05 -20.11
C TYR A 55 3.40 9.30 -18.58
N VAL A 56 2.64 8.52 -17.81
CA VAL A 56 2.49 8.76 -16.36
C VAL A 56 3.24 7.70 -15.58
N HIS A 57 4.07 8.14 -14.63
CA HIS A 57 4.77 7.23 -13.72
C HIS A 57 3.79 6.44 -12.85
N LEU A 58 4.10 5.17 -12.57
CA LEU A 58 3.29 4.30 -11.73
C LEU A 58 2.98 4.94 -10.37
N SER A 59 4.00 5.52 -9.73
CA SER A 59 3.87 6.22 -8.45
C SER A 59 2.84 7.35 -8.47
N THR A 60 2.72 8.08 -9.59
CA THR A 60 1.72 9.16 -9.74
C THR A 60 0.30 8.60 -9.83
N LEU A 61 0.10 7.51 -10.58
CA LEU A 61 -1.20 6.84 -10.68
C LEU A 61 -1.62 6.25 -9.33
N VAL A 62 -0.69 5.60 -8.63
CA VAL A 62 -0.92 5.08 -7.28
C VAL A 62 -1.30 6.21 -6.32
N LEU A 63 -0.61 7.35 -6.38
CA LEU A 63 -0.95 8.51 -5.55
C LEU A 63 -2.38 9.01 -5.83
N ALA A 64 -2.77 9.12 -7.09
CA ALA A 64 -4.14 9.54 -7.45
C ALA A 64 -5.21 8.58 -6.92
N ILE A 65 -5.01 7.26 -7.09
CA ILE A 65 -5.90 6.23 -6.57
C ILE A 65 -5.97 6.31 -5.04
N ASN A 66 -4.82 6.45 -4.38
CA ASN A 66 -4.76 6.55 -2.92
C ASN A 66 -5.48 7.79 -2.39
N ILE A 67 -5.37 8.93 -3.03
CA ILE A 67 -6.09 10.14 -2.63
C ILE A 67 -7.60 9.93 -2.72
N ILE A 68 -8.09 9.36 -3.82
CA ILE A 68 -9.51 9.06 -4.00
C ILE A 68 -10.01 8.10 -2.91
N ALA A 69 -9.29 6.99 -2.72
CA ALA A 69 -9.62 6.00 -1.70
C ALA A 69 -9.58 6.59 -0.28
N PHE A 70 -8.58 7.43 0.01
CA PHE A 70 -8.46 8.13 1.29
C PHE A 70 -9.67 9.03 1.57
N VAL A 71 -10.12 9.82 0.59
CA VAL A 71 -11.28 10.70 0.75
C VAL A 71 -12.53 9.88 1.10
N VAL A 72 -12.77 8.78 0.39
CA VAL A 72 -13.88 7.85 0.68
C VAL A 72 -13.73 7.25 2.09
N GLY A 73 -12.53 6.78 2.43
CA GLY A 73 -12.24 6.23 3.76
C GLY A 73 -12.43 7.25 4.89
N TYR A 74 -12.00 8.50 4.69
CA TYR A 74 -12.20 9.57 5.65
C TYR A 74 -13.69 9.82 5.95
N ILE A 75 -14.50 9.88 4.91
CA ILE A 75 -15.95 10.12 5.05
C ILE A 75 -16.64 9.02 5.87
N VAL A 76 -16.25 7.75 5.62
CA VAL A 76 -16.96 6.58 6.20
C VAL A 76 -16.32 6.09 7.51
N LEU A 77 -14.99 6.05 7.60
CA LEU A 77 -14.25 5.52 8.76
C LEU A 77 -13.92 6.60 9.80
N GLY A 78 -13.96 7.87 9.40
CA GLY A 78 -13.84 9.01 10.31
C GLY A 78 -12.40 9.44 10.63
N LYS A 79 -12.29 10.50 11.49
CA LYS A 79 -11.03 11.23 11.73
C LYS A 79 -9.91 10.40 12.36
N LYS A 80 -10.20 9.45 13.23
CA LYS A 80 -9.16 8.63 13.89
C LYS A 80 -8.40 7.75 12.88
N PHE A 81 -9.12 7.18 11.93
CA PHE A 81 -8.56 6.42 10.83
C PHE A 81 -7.73 7.30 9.89
N ALA A 82 -8.21 8.51 9.62
CA ALA A 82 -7.61 9.41 8.65
C ALA A 82 -6.19 9.87 9.01
N VAL A 83 -5.89 10.13 10.29
CA VAL A 83 -4.60 10.69 10.69
C VAL A 83 -3.42 9.77 10.33
N GLY A 84 -3.52 8.48 10.64
CA GLY A 84 -2.47 7.52 10.29
C GLY A 84 -2.45 7.13 8.81
N THR A 85 -3.64 7.00 8.21
CA THR A 85 -3.79 6.68 6.79
C THR A 85 -3.29 7.80 5.89
N LEU A 86 -3.42 9.07 6.30
CA LEU A 86 -2.89 10.22 5.56
C LEU A 86 -1.38 10.09 5.33
N VAL A 87 -0.64 9.66 6.35
CA VAL A 87 0.81 9.44 6.23
C VAL A 87 1.09 8.38 5.16
N SER A 88 0.40 7.25 5.21
CA SER A 88 0.59 6.16 4.23
C SER A 88 0.20 6.56 2.82
N THR A 89 -0.88 7.33 2.66
CA THR A 89 -1.36 7.81 1.35
C THR A 89 -0.26 8.51 0.54
N PHE A 90 0.62 9.23 1.22
CA PHE A 90 1.76 9.91 0.59
C PHE A 90 3.06 9.12 0.70
N ALA A 91 3.28 8.38 1.80
CA ALA A 91 4.54 7.66 2.04
C ALA A 91 4.78 6.55 1.02
N PHE A 92 3.78 5.74 0.71
CA PHE A 92 3.94 4.64 -0.25
C PHE A 92 4.28 5.14 -1.67
N PRO A 93 3.54 6.06 -2.30
CA PRO A 93 3.90 6.60 -3.60
C PRO A 93 5.26 7.35 -3.59
N PHE A 94 5.60 8.01 -2.50
CA PHE A 94 6.90 8.66 -2.35
C PHE A 94 8.05 7.65 -2.39
N PHE A 95 7.99 6.58 -1.60
CA PHE A 95 9.02 5.53 -1.62
C PHE A 95 9.02 4.78 -2.95
N LEU A 96 7.85 4.56 -3.54
CA LEU A 96 7.73 3.95 -4.86
C LEU A 96 8.47 4.79 -5.91
N ALA A 97 8.21 6.09 -5.98
CA ALA A 97 8.89 7.01 -6.88
C ALA A 97 10.41 7.08 -6.65
N LEU A 98 10.84 6.97 -5.38
CA LEU A 98 12.25 6.94 -5.02
C LEU A 98 12.94 5.68 -5.52
N PHE A 99 12.30 4.51 -5.33
CA PHE A 99 12.88 3.22 -5.69
C PHE A 99 12.80 2.94 -7.21
N GLU A 100 11.76 3.41 -7.90
CA GLU A 100 11.65 3.34 -9.37
C GLU A 100 12.82 4.03 -10.08
N LYS A 101 13.39 5.09 -9.48
CA LYS A 101 14.54 5.82 -10.04
C LYS A 101 15.87 5.08 -9.88
N SER A 102 15.95 4.11 -8.99
CA SER A 102 17.19 3.40 -8.69
C SER A 102 17.35 2.16 -9.59
N TYR A 103 18.29 2.22 -10.52
CA TYR A 103 18.62 1.08 -11.38
C TYR A 103 18.95 -0.19 -10.59
N TYR A 104 19.70 -0.06 -9.49
CA TYR A 104 20.08 -1.21 -8.67
C TYR A 104 18.88 -1.88 -7.99
N LEU A 105 17.92 -1.09 -7.51
CA LEU A 105 16.73 -1.61 -6.83
C LEU A 105 15.72 -2.23 -7.80
N THR A 106 15.68 -1.78 -9.05
CA THR A 106 14.76 -2.32 -10.06
C THR A 106 15.32 -3.54 -10.82
N HIS A 107 16.55 -3.98 -10.50
CA HIS A 107 17.21 -5.11 -11.15
C HIS A 107 17.78 -6.12 -10.15
N LEU A 108 17.05 -6.38 -9.05
CA LEU A 108 17.50 -7.26 -7.97
C LEU A 108 17.52 -8.74 -8.36
N THR A 109 16.60 -9.17 -9.25
CA THR A 109 16.55 -10.53 -9.75
C THR A 109 16.00 -10.60 -11.18
N LYS A 110 16.42 -11.62 -11.92
CA LYS A 110 15.88 -11.96 -13.25
C LYS A 110 14.93 -13.15 -13.20
N ASP A 111 14.86 -13.84 -12.07
CA ASP A 111 13.99 -14.99 -11.88
C ASP A 111 12.60 -14.50 -11.44
N THR A 112 11.60 -14.79 -12.28
CA THR A 112 10.20 -14.35 -12.06
C THR A 112 9.58 -15.03 -10.84
N LEU A 113 9.90 -16.30 -10.56
CA LEU A 113 9.36 -17.01 -9.40
C LEU A 113 9.95 -16.41 -8.11
N LEU A 114 11.26 -16.18 -8.09
CA LEU A 114 11.91 -15.54 -6.96
C LEU A 114 11.39 -14.11 -6.74
N ALA A 115 11.19 -13.35 -7.82
CA ALA A 115 10.57 -12.03 -7.76
C ALA A 115 9.17 -12.07 -7.16
N ALA A 116 8.32 -13.04 -7.56
CA ALA A 116 6.97 -13.20 -7.03
C ALA A 116 6.97 -13.48 -5.52
N VAL A 117 7.86 -14.38 -5.06
CA VAL A 117 7.98 -14.72 -3.63
C VAL A 117 8.43 -13.51 -2.82
N TYR A 118 9.48 -12.80 -3.25
CA TYR A 118 9.95 -11.61 -2.52
C TYR A 118 8.97 -10.45 -2.58
N ALA A 119 8.32 -10.21 -3.72
CA ALA A 119 7.27 -9.19 -3.84
C ALA A 119 6.13 -9.48 -2.86
N GLY A 120 5.57 -10.69 -2.89
CA GLY A 120 4.47 -11.10 -2.00
C GLY A 120 4.86 -11.01 -0.53
N PHE A 121 6.06 -11.47 -0.16
CA PHE A 121 6.55 -11.40 1.21
C PHE A 121 6.73 -9.95 1.69
N LEU A 122 7.41 -9.10 0.93
CA LEU A 122 7.67 -7.71 1.32
C LEU A 122 6.38 -6.89 1.37
N ILE A 123 5.51 -7.04 0.37
CA ILE A 123 4.21 -6.35 0.34
C ILE A 123 3.35 -6.81 1.51
N GLY A 124 3.27 -8.11 1.77
CA GLY A 124 2.50 -8.67 2.88
C GLY A 124 3.00 -8.23 4.25
N VAL A 125 4.32 -8.22 4.47
CA VAL A 125 4.92 -7.72 5.72
C VAL A 125 4.66 -6.22 5.90
N GLY A 126 4.89 -5.42 4.86
CA GLY A 126 4.70 -3.97 4.92
C GLY A 126 3.24 -3.59 5.16
N LEU A 127 2.30 -4.20 4.42
CA LEU A 127 0.86 -4.02 4.62
C LEU A 127 0.43 -4.46 6.02
N GLY A 128 0.89 -5.64 6.46
CA GLY A 128 0.59 -6.18 7.78
C GLY A 128 1.03 -5.26 8.91
N LEU A 129 2.21 -4.61 8.79
CA LEU A 129 2.67 -3.61 9.76
C LEU A 129 1.72 -2.42 9.86
N VAL A 130 1.29 -1.86 8.72
CA VAL A 130 0.39 -0.70 8.69
C VAL A 130 -0.99 -1.05 9.25
N LEU A 131 -1.56 -2.18 8.82
CA LEU A 131 -2.88 -2.64 9.27
C LEU A 131 -2.90 -3.00 10.76
N ARG A 132 -1.82 -3.58 11.29
CA ARG A 132 -1.70 -3.91 12.71
C ARG A 132 -1.77 -2.68 13.62
N LEU A 133 -1.36 -1.52 13.13
CA LEU A 133 -1.46 -0.25 13.84
C LEU A 133 -2.88 0.35 13.79
N GLY A 134 -3.80 -0.26 13.03
CA GLY A 134 -5.17 0.21 12.82
C GLY A 134 -5.27 1.30 11.76
N TYR A 135 -4.25 1.44 10.90
CA TYR A 135 -4.22 2.37 9.78
C TYR A 135 -4.39 1.61 8.45
N SER A 136 -4.53 2.34 7.36
CA SER A 136 -4.57 1.82 5.99
C SER A 136 -3.37 2.37 5.21
N THR A 137 -3.03 1.72 4.11
CA THR A 137 -2.06 2.27 3.15
C THR A 137 -2.62 3.44 2.36
N GLY A 138 -3.90 3.76 2.56
CA GLY A 138 -4.60 4.82 1.84
C GLY A 138 -5.07 4.42 0.45
N GLY A 139 -4.88 3.15 0.07
CA GLY A 139 -5.20 2.61 -1.23
C GLY A 139 -6.45 1.72 -1.26
N MET A 140 -6.37 0.68 -2.08
CA MET A 140 -7.47 -0.27 -2.30
C MET A 140 -7.71 -1.25 -1.13
N ASP A 141 -6.99 -1.13 -0.04
CA ASP A 141 -7.30 -1.75 1.24
C ASP A 141 -8.45 -1.05 2.00
N ILE A 142 -8.83 0.17 1.59
CA ILE A 142 -9.96 0.89 2.18
C ILE A 142 -11.31 0.22 1.91
N PRO A 143 -11.68 -0.20 0.68
CA PRO A 143 -12.92 -0.95 0.46
C PRO A 143 -13.07 -2.20 1.33
N PRO A 144 -12.07 -3.10 1.47
CA PRO A 144 -12.10 -4.19 2.43
C PRO A 144 -12.35 -3.74 3.87
N LEU A 145 -11.71 -2.66 4.31
CA LEU A 145 -11.91 -2.09 5.65
C LEU A 145 -13.34 -1.59 5.86
N LEU A 146 -13.96 -0.99 4.85
CA LEU A 146 -15.36 -0.57 4.90
C LEU A 146 -16.28 -1.77 5.08
N VAL A 147 -16.10 -2.81 4.28
CA VAL A 147 -16.90 -4.04 4.39
C VAL A 147 -16.68 -4.72 5.74
N ASN A 148 -15.42 -4.82 6.20
CA ASN A 148 -15.10 -5.37 7.53
C ASN A 148 -15.86 -4.64 8.65
N LYS A 149 -15.92 -3.29 8.60
CA LYS A 149 -16.63 -2.47 9.59
C LYS A 149 -18.12 -2.82 9.72
N TYR A 150 -18.78 -3.14 8.60
CA TYR A 150 -20.21 -3.42 8.57
C TYR A 150 -20.56 -4.90 8.71
N THR A 151 -19.68 -5.81 8.27
CA THR A 151 -19.96 -7.25 8.25
C THR A 151 -19.25 -8.04 9.36
N GLY A 152 -18.16 -7.49 9.92
CA GLY A 152 -17.30 -8.19 10.88
C GLY A 152 -16.47 -9.33 10.28
N LEU A 153 -16.49 -9.51 8.95
CA LEU A 153 -15.66 -10.52 8.26
C LEU A 153 -14.18 -10.21 8.43
N SER A 154 -13.32 -11.23 8.43
CA SER A 154 -11.89 -11.03 8.59
C SER A 154 -11.32 -10.15 7.47
N LEU A 155 -10.50 -9.16 7.85
CA LEU A 155 -9.92 -8.21 6.90
C LEU A 155 -9.05 -8.91 5.84
N GLY A 156 -8.26 -9.93 6.22
CA GLY A 156 -7.45 -10.69 5.28
C GLY A 156 -8.27 -11.40 4.21
N LEU A 157 -9.42 -11.99 4.57
CA LEU A 157 -10.32 -12.60 3.60
C LEU A 157 -10.88 -11.56 2.63
N LEU A 158 -11.29 -10.40 3.14
CA LEU A 158 -11.83 -9.33 2.30
C LEU A 158 -10.78 -8.77 1.36
N ILE A 159 -9.53 -8.54 1.82
CA ILE A 159 -8.42 -8.10 0.95
C ILE A 159 -8.24 -9.10 -0.20
N ASN A 160 -8.17 -10.40 0.09
CA ASN A 160 -8.02 -11.42 -0.96
C ASN A 160 -9.17 -11.40 -1.97
N ILE A 161 -10.42 -11.23 -1.51
CA ILE A 161 -11.58 -11.13 -2.42
C ILE A 161 -11.45 -9.90 -3.32
N PHE A 162 -11.13 -8.74 -2.76
CA PHE A 162 -10.96 -7.52 -3.54
C PHE A 162 -9.78 -7.59 -4.51
N ASP A 163 -8.66 -8.20 -4.11
CA ASP A 163 -7.52 -8.40 -4.99
C ASP A 163 -7.86 -9.32 -6.16
N ILE A 164 -8.61 -10.42 -5.93
CA ILE A 164 -9.10 -11.29 -6.99
C ILE A 164 -10.04 -10.51 -7.94
N LEU A 165 -10.94 -9.69 -7.41
CA LEU A 165 -11.84 -8.87 -8.23
C LEU A 165 -11.11 -7.82 -9.08
N ILE A 166 -9.97 -7.32 -8.62
CA ILE A 166 -9.13 -6.39 -9.38
C ILE A 166 -8.37 -7.09 -10.50
N LEU A 167 -8.05 -8.37 -10.31
CA LEU A 167 -7.28 -9.17 -11.26
C LEU A 167 -8.12 -9.81 -12.38
N LEU A 168 -9.46 -9.79 -12.23
CA LEU A 168 -10.42 -10.28 -13.24
C LEU A 168 -10.80 -9.22 -14.25
#